data_555f7d9298360e4ba63d45206e21bc4b
#
_entry.id   555f7d9298360e4ba63d45206e21bc4b
#
_cell.length_a   1.000
_cell.length_b   1.000
_cell.length_c   1.000
_cell.angle_alpha   90.00
_cell.angle_beta   90.00
_cell.angle_gamma   90.00
#
_symmetry.space_group_name_H-M   'P 1'
#
loop_
_entity.id
_entity.type
_entity.pdbx_description
1 polymer ?
#
loop_
_entity_poly.entity_id
_entity_poly.type
_entity_poly.pdbx_seq_one_letter_code
_entity_poly.pdbx_strand_id
1 'polypeptide(L)'
;MGQKYADVIIDISTKNVDRVFQYRIPAPLEDAVKVGCRVAVPFGKRDTVRTGYVVSLTLEPSFDVEKIKEIKELIPGAVSIQEQMICLAWWMKERYGCTMNQALKTVLPVKKEVAPREEKTIVSLKTDGELKELLSEAERKKHKARIRLYKALLENGALPFRLTAEKLGITGAMLKPLEEKGILEVRTETKSRDPVKDYG
;
A
#
# COMPACT_ATOMS: atom_id res chain seq x y z
N MET A 1 25.89 2.61 -29.77
CA MET A 1 25.11 1.62 -29.01
C MET A 1 23.75 1.47 -29.69
N GLY A 2 23.29 0.23 -29.94
CA GLY A 2 21.98 0.01 -30.58
C GLY A 2 20.83 0.38 -29.65
N GLN A 3 19.71 0.87 -30.19
CA GLN A 3 18.49 1.16 -29.46
C GLN A 3 17.95 -0.10 -28.80
N LYS A 4 17.64 -0.04 -27.48
CA LYS A 4 17.06 -1.15 -26.73
C LYS A 4 15.53 -1.04 -26.65
N TYR A 5 14.88 -2.18 -26.70
CA TYR A 5 13.43 -2.31 -26.58
C TYR A 5 13.08 -3.26 -25.44
N ALA A 6 11.93 -3.02 -24.83
CA ALA A 6 11.37 -3.87 -23.80
C ALA A 6 10.00 -4.39 -24.24
N ASP A 7 9.81 -5.67 -24.10
CA ASP A 7 8.53 -6.33 -24.26
C ASP A 7 7.79 -6.28 -22.92
N VAL A 8 6.60 -5.69 -22.91
CA VAL A 8 5.85 -5.36 -21.69
C VAL A 8 4.47 -5.99 -21.72
N ILE A 9 4.09 -6.63 -20.62
CA ILE A 9 2.71 -7.03 -20.35
C ILE A 9 2.05 -5.91 -19.53
N ILE A 10 1.00 -5.32 -20.10
CA ILE A 10 0.25 -4.23 -19.44
C ILE A 10 -0.58 -4.78 -18.29
N ASP A 11 -0.61 -4.07 -17.17
CA ASP A 11 -1.39 -4.43 -15.99
C ASP A 11 -2.90 -4.18 -16.20
N ILE A 12 -3.48 -4.91 -17.17
CA ILE A 12 -4.90 -4.91 -17.49
C ILE A 12 -5.34 -6.36 -17.64
N SER A 13 -6.30 -6.80 -16.83
CA SER A 13 -6.77 -8.20 -16.80
C SER A 13 -7.90 -8.50 -17.80
N THR A 14 -7.81 -7.97 -19.03
CA THR A 14 -8.79 -8.27 -20.08
C THR A 14 -8.13 -9.11 -21.19
N LYS A 15 -8.86 -10.13 -21.68
CA LYS A 15 -8.35 -11.04 -22.73
C LYS A 15 -7.93 -10.30 -23.99
N ASN A 16 -8.59 -9.20 -24.36
CA ASN A 16 -8.29 -8.42 -25.57
C ASN A 16 -6.93 -7.72 -25.51
N VAL A 17 -6.33 -7.57 -24.33
CA VAL A 17 -5.04 -6.91 -24.11
C VAL A 17 -3.98 -7.92 -23.62
N ASP A 18 -4.32 -9.20 -23.63
CA ASP A 18 -3.43 -10.28 -23.20
C ASP A 18 -2.38 -10.65 -24.25
N ARG A 19 -1.54 -9.68 -24.55
CA ARG A 19 -0.40 -9.81 -25.48
C ARG A 19 0.75 -8.92 -25.04
N VAL A 20 1.92 -9.20 -25.58
CA VAL A 20 3.11 -8.39 -25.38
C VAL A 20 3.01 -7.11 -26.21
N PHE A 21 3.42 -6.00 -25.61
CA PHE A 21 3.56 -4.70 -26.27
C PHE A 21 5.02 -4.25 -26.17
N GLN A 22 5.61 -3.93 -27.32
CA GLN A 22 6.99 -3.47 -27.35
C GLN A 22 7.08 -1.97 -27.14
N TYR A 23 8.03 -1.55 -26.30
CA TYR A 23 8.33 -0.15 -26.00
C TYR A 23 9.82 0.13 -26.17
N ARG A 24 10.15 1.33 -26.61
CA ARG A 24 11.53 1.81 -26.67
C ARG A 24 11.98 2.16 -25.25
N ILE A 25 13.21 1.81 -24.91
CA ILE A 25 13.82 2.21 -23.64
C ILE A 25 14.57 3.52 -23.89
N PRO A 26 14.20 4.63 -23.23
CA PRO A 26 14.95 5.87 -23.37
C PRO A 26 16.34 5.76 -22.75
N ALA A 27 17.32 6.46 -23.31
CA ALA A 27 18.73 6.38 -22.91
C ALA A 27 18.97 6.49 -21.38
N PRO A 28 18.28 7.39 -20.63
CA PRO A 28 18.47 7.48 -19.18
C PRO A 28 18.01 6.24 -18.40
N LEU A 29 17.19 5.37 -19.00
CA LEU A 29 16.64 4.19 -18.34
C LEU A 29 17.29 2.87 -18.82
N GLU A 30 18.21 2.93 -19.78
CA GLU A 30 18.78 1.72 -20.40
C GLU A 30 19.46 0.76 -19.43
N ASP A 31 20.15 1.29 -18.44
CA ASP A 31 20.86 0.49 -17.42
C ASP A 31 19.95 0.08 -16.26
N ALA A 32 18.87 0.82 -16.04
CA ALA A 32 17.94 0.60 -14.94
C ALA A 32 16.81 -0.38 -15.29
N VAL A 33 16.35 -0.39 -16.54
CA VAL A 33 15.28 -1.29 -16.99
C VAL A 33 15.84 -2.68 -17.23
N LYS A 34 15.35 -3.65 -16.46
CA LYS A 34 15.70 -5.07 -16.54
C LYS A 34 14.44 -5.91 -16.69
N VAL A 35 14.61 -7.16 -17.14
CA VAL A 35 13.52 -8.14 -17.11
C VAL A 35 12.97 -8.25 -15.71
N GLY A 36 11.65 -8.27 -15.58
CA GLY A 36 10.94 -8.29 -14.30
C GLY A 36 10.65 -6.93 -13.67
N CYS A 37 11.24 -5.85 -14.18
CA CYS A 37 10.94 -4.51 -13.68
C CYS A 37 9.50 -4.08 -14.00
N ARG A 38 8.94 -3.24 -13.12
CA ARG A 38 7.64 -2.60 -13.35
C ARG A 38 7.86 -1.19 -13.90
N VAL A 39 7.20 -0.90 -15.01
CA VAL A 39 7.36 0.35 -15.76
C VAL A 39 6.02 1.03 -15.99
N ALA A 40 6.05 2.35 -16.14
CA ALA A 40 4.93 3.14 -16.59
C ALA A 40 5.07 3.43 -18.09
N VAL A 41 4.04 3.11 -18.87
CA VAL A 41 4.04 3.19 -20.32
C VAL A 41 2.78 3.88 -20.84
N PRO A 42 2.87 4.61 -21.97
CA PRO A 42 1.69 5.17 -22.64
C PRO A 42 0.95 4.05 -23.38
N PHE A 43 -0.34 3.88 -23.11
CA PHE A 43 -1.16 2.82 -23.71
C PHE A 43 -2.43 3.35 -24.36
N GLY A 44 -2.79 2.73 -25.49
CA GLY A 44 -3.98 3.05 -26.27
C GLY A 44 -3.85 4.31 -27.12
N LYS A 45 -4.96 4.76 -27.72
CA LYS A 45 -4.99 5.91 -28.64
C LYS A 45 -4.79 7.26 -27.95
N ARG A 46 -5.09 7.34 -26.65
CA ARG A 46 -5.01 8.58 -25.85
C ARG A 46 -3.75 8.65 -25.01
N ASP A 47 -2.79 7.77 -25.19
CA ASP A 47 -1.54 7.69 -24.43
C ASP A 47 -1.74 7.68 -22.89
N THR A 48 -2.84 7.06 -22.47
CA THR A 48 -3.10 6.92 -21.03
C THR A 48 -1.97 6.16 -20.38
N VAL A 49 -1.36 6.72 -19.34
CA VAL A 49 -0.29 6.06 -18.60
C VAL A 49 -0.84 4.82 -17.90
N ARG A 50 -0.21 3.68 -18.17
CA ARG A 50 -0.50 2.40 -17.54
C ARG A 50 0.76 1.78 -17.01
N THR A 51 0.64 0.94 -16.01
CA THR A 51 1.75 0.14 -15.51
C THR A 51 1.82 -1.18 -16.26
N GLY A 52 3.03 -1.74 -16.37
CA GLY A 52 3.26 -3.04 -16.96
C GLY A 52 4.54 -3.67 -16.43
N TYR A 53 4.74 -4.93 -16.77
CA TYR A 53 5.91 -5.70 -16.38
C TYR A 53 6.75 -6.00 -17.61
N VAL A 54 8.05 -5.73 -17.53
CA VAL A 54 9.03 -6.08 -18.57
C VAL A 54 9.24 -7.59 -18.53
N VAL A 55 8.94 -8.29 -19.61
CA VAL A 55 9.06 -9.76 -19.71
C VAL A 55 10.25 -10.18 -20.55
N SER A 56 10.71 -9.33 -21.47
CA SER A 56 11.96 -9.55 -22.22
C SER A 56 12.57 -8.23 -22.67
N LEU A 57 13.85 -8.26 -23.03
CA LEU A 57 14.59 -7.15 -23.63
C LEU A 57 15.15 -7.60 -24.98
N THR A 58 15.10 -6.73 -25.99
CA THR A 58 15.60 -7.00 -27.34
C THR A 58 16.26 -5.76 -27.94
N LEU A 59 17.14 -5.98 -28.91
CA LEU A 59 17.74 -4.93 -29.73
C LEU A 59 16.99 -4.74 -31.05
N GLU A 60 16.11 -5.69 -31.40
CA GLU A 60 15.38 -5.67 -32.64
C GLU A 60 13.94 -5.21 -32.43
N PRO A 61 13.46 -4.26 -33.24
CA PRO A 61 12.06 -3.85 -33.17
C PRO A 61 11.18 -4.94 -33.81
N SER A 62 10.10 -5.35 -33.14
CA SER A 62 9.10 -6.28 -33.64
C SER A 62 8.01 -5.60 -34.47
N PHE A 63 7.99 -4.27 -34.50
CA PHE A 63 7.01 -3.44 -35.20
C PHE A 63 7.70 -2.27 -35.88
N ASP A 64 6.91 -1.50 -36.64
CA ASP A 64 7.32 -0.24 -37.23
C ASP A 64 7.87 0.71 -36.13
N VAL A 65 9.15 1.06 -36.27
CA VAL A 65 9.90 1.85 -35.23
C VAL A 65 9.22 3.16 -34.91
N GLU A 66 8.55 3.80 -35.88
CA GLU A 66 7.85 5.06 -35.68
C GLU A 66 6.61 4.94 -34.82
N LYS A 67 6.04 3.73 -34.72
CA LYS A 67 4.85 3.44 -33.90
C LYS A 67 5.18 2.92 -32.51
N ILE A 68 6.45 2.57 -32.27
CA ILE A 68 6.89 2.09 -30.95
C ILE A 68 7.02 3.27 -30.00
N LYS A 69 6.18 3.29 -28.96
CA LYS A 69 6.19 4.32 -27.90
C LYS A 69 7.32 4.08 -26.92
N GLU A 70 7.65 5.10 -26.13
CA GLU A 70 8.71 5.01 -25.12
C GLU A 70 8.17 4.71 -23.72
N ILE A 71 8.97 4.01 -22.94
CA ILE A 71 8.76 3.88 -21.49
C ILE A 71 8.86 5.27 -20.87
N LYS A 72 7.87 5.66 -20.04
CA LYS A 72 7.89 6.97 -19.37
C LYS A 72 8.80 6.98 -18.15
N GLU A 73 8.66 5.95 -17.31
CA GLU A 73 9.43 5.86 -16.08
C GLU A 73 9.53 4.42 -15.58
N LEU A 74 10.56 4.16 -14.78
CA LEU A 74 10.68 2.95 -13.97
C LEU A 74 9.97 3.20 -12.64
N ILE A 75 9.09 2.30 -12.19
CA ILE A 75 8.38 2.45 -10.93
C ILE A 75 9.31 2.01 -9.79
N PRO A 76 9.79 2.96 -8.94
CA PRO A 76 10.71 2.64 -7.85
C PRO A 76 10.01 1.83 -6.77
N GLY A 77 10.77 0.95 -6.09
CA GLY A 77 10.25 0.14 -4.99
C GLY A 77 9.29 -0.99 -5.41
N ALA A 78 8.94 -1.10 -6.70
CA ALA A 78 8.18 -2.23 -7.18
C ALA A 78 9.02 -3.51 -7.10
N VAL A 79 8.39 -4.60 -6.65
CA VAL A 79 9.04 -5.90 -6.61
C VAL A 79 9.39 -6.31 -8.05
N SER A 80 10.68 -6.51 -8.31
CA SER A 80 11.15 -7.08 -9.57
C SER A 80 10.80 -8.57 -9.61
N ILE A 81 10.24 -9.02 -10.73
CA ILE A 81 9.93 -10.44 -10.93
C ILE A 81 11.21 -11.14 -11.39
N GLN A 82 11.57 -12.23 -10.72
CA GLN A 82 12.67 -13.06 -11.20
C GLN A 82 12.30 -13.69 -12.54
N GLU A 83 13.27 -13.84 -13.45
CA GLU A 83 13.05 -14.39 -14.79
C GLU A 83 12.39 -15.78 -14.75
N GLN A 84 12.76 -16.62 -13.80
CA GLN A 84 12.15 -17.92 -13.59
C GLN A 84 10.64 -17.85 -13.29
N MET A 85 10.21 -16.81 -12.58
CA MET A 85 8.78 -16.58 -12.29
C MET A 85 8.02 -16.12 -13.54
N ILE A 86 8.68 -15.40 -14.44
CA ILE A 86 8.11 -15.04 -15.75
C ILE A 86 7.91 -16.30 -16.60
N CYS A 87 8.89 -17.22 -16.64
CA CYS A 87 8.75 -18.51 -17.30
C CYS A 87 7.59 -19.33 -16.69
N LEU A 88 7.47 -19.35 -15.37
CA LEU A 88 6.33 -20.01 -14.67
C LEU A 88 5.00 -19.36 -15.06
N ALA A 89 4.93 -18.04 -15.15
CA ALA A 89 3.72 -17.34 -15.56
C ALA A 89 3.31 -17.68 -17.00
N TRP A 90 4.27 -17.79 -17.93
CA TRP A 90 4.01 -18.26 -19.30
C TRP A 90 3.45 -19.67 -19.31
N TRP A 91 4.07 -20.61 -18.57
CA TRP A 91 3.59 -21.98 -18.45
C TRP A 91 2.17 -22.04 -17.86
N MET A 92 1.87 -21.25 -16.83
CA MET A 92 0.53 -21.15 -16.23
C MET A 92 -0.50 -20.66 -17.25
N LYS A 93 -0.15 -19.62 -18.04
CA LYS A 93 -1.04 -19.12 -19.09
C LYS A 93 -1.41 -20.21 -20.10
N GLU A 94 -0.43 -20.97 -20.59
CA GLU A 94 -0.63 -22.03 -21.56
C GLU A 94 -1.44 -23.20 -20.97
N ARG A 95 -1.13 -23.59 -19.73
CA ARG A 95 -1.73 -24.76 -19.10
C ARG A 95 -3.14 -24.54 -18.57
N TYR A 96 -3.41 -23.35 -18.04
CA TYR A 96 -4.67 -23.05 -17.35
C TYR A 96 -5.55 -22.04 -18.10
N GLY A 97 -5.10 -21.52 -19.25
CA GLY A 97 -5.87 -20.57 -20.05
C GLY A 97 -6.14 -19.23 -19.36
N CYS A 98 -5.37 -18.88 -18.33
CA CYS A 98 -5.44 -17.57 -17.69
C CYS A 98 -4.73 -16.51 -18.54
N THR A 99 -4.96 -15.22 -18.26
CA THR A 99 -4.19 -14.15 -18.91
C THR A 99 -2.78 -14.06 -18.33
N MET A 100 -1.81 -13.59 -19.14
CA MET A 100 -0.43 -13.41 -18.66
C MET A 100 -0.37 -12.47 -17.45
N ASN A 101 -1.20 -11.43 -17.43
CA ASN A 101 -1.29 -10.53 -16.30
C ASN A 101 -1.79 -11.23 -15.02
N GLN A 102 -2.77 -12.13 -15.11
CA GLN A 102 -3.24 -12.94 -13.98
C GLN A 102 -2.14 -13.89 -13.48
N ALA A 103 -1.46 -14.57 -14.42
CA ALA A 103 -0.35 -15.44 -14.08
C ALA A 103 0.79 -14.69 -13.39
N LEU A 104 1.21 -13.54 -13.93
CA LEU A 104 2.23 -12.70 -13.32
C LEU A 104 1.84 -12.24 -11.91
N LYS A 105 0.59 -11.83 -11.70
CA LYS A 105 0.10 -11.46 -10.34
C LYS A 105 0.09 -12.63 -9.36
N THR A 106 -0.05 -13.85 -9.84
CA THR A 106 -0.04 -15.04 -8.98
C THR A 106 1.39 -15.40 -8.55
N VAL A 107 2.36 -15.28 -9.46
CA VAL A 107 3.77 -15.59 -9.16
C VAL A 107 4.53 -14.45 -8.51
N LEU A 108 3.99 -13.22 -8.60
CA LEU A 108 4.55 -12.08 -7.88
C LEU A 108 4.45 -12.34 -6.37
N PRO A 109 5.57 -12.29 -5.64
CA PRO A 109 5.47 -12.22 -4.20
C PRO A 109 4.65 -10.96 -3.85
N VAL A 110 3.49 -11.16 -3.25
CA VAL A 110 2.64 -10.07 -2.76
C VAL A 110 3.33 -9.46 -1.55
N LYS A 111 4.44 -8.76 -1.76
CA LYS A 111 4.77 -7.64 -0.89
C LYS A 111 3.86 -6.48 -1.32
N LYS A 112 2.58 -6.55 -0.95
CA LYS A 112 1.95 -5.32 -0.50
C LYS A 112 2.90 -4.85 0.60
N GLU A 113 3.61 -3.76 0.39
CA GLU A 113 3.97 -2.90 1.50
C GLU A 113 2.63 -2.61 2.16
N VAL A 114 2.32 -3.42 3.17
CA VAL A 114 1.23 -3.09 4.08
C VAL A 114 1.78 -1.85 4.75
N ALA A 115 1.30 -0.70 4.32
CA ALA A 115 1.64 0.56 4.97
C ALA A 115 1.51 0.30 6.47
N PRO A 116 2.57 0.56 7.24
CA PRO A 116 2.58 0.25 8.65
C PRO A 116 1.30 0.84 9.23
N ARG A 117 0.52 0.00 9.90
CA ARG A 117 -0.78 0.43 10.40
C ARG A 117 -0.54 1.39 11.53
N GLU A 118 -0.81 2.66 11.29
CA GLU A 118 -0.80 3.66 12.34
C GLU A 118 -1.94 3.34 13.32
N GLU A 119 -1.59 2.88 14.49
CA GLU A 119 -2.54 2.76 15.60
C GLU A 119 -2.44 4.00 16.48
N LYS A 120 -3.57 4.68 16.61
CA LYS A 120 -3.69 5.81 17.52
C LYS A 120 -4.10 5.28 18.89
N THR A 121 -3.34 5.65 19.91
CA THR A 121 -3.58 5.27 21.30
C THR A 121 -3.81 6.52 22.13
N ILE A 122 -4.88 6.55 22.92
CA ILE A 122 -5.19 7.61 23.85
C ILE A 122 -4.51 7.28 25.17
N VAL A 123 -3.66 8.16 25.66
CA VAL A 123 -2.94 8.00 26.93
C VAL A 123 -3.27 9.18 27.83
N SER A 124 -3.48 8.91 29.13
CA SER A 124 -3.63 9.97 30.11
C SER A 124 -2.29 10.65 30.40
N LEU A 125 -2.27 11.97 30.44
CA LEU A 125 -1.14 12.77 30.93
C LEU A 125 -1.29 13.10 32.42
N LYS A 126 -2.42 12.72 33.06
CA LYS A 126 -2.75 12.98 34.45
C LYS A 126 -2.57 11.72 35.27
N THR A 127 -2.23 11.93 36.56
CA THR A 127 -2.16 10.86 37.55
C THR A 127 -3.56 10.29 37.84
N ASP A 128 -3.64 9.09 38.39
CA ASP A 128 -4.91 8.45 38.75
C ASP A 128 -5.74 9.29 39.74
N GLY A 129 -5.07 10.05 40.65
CA GLY A 129 -5.72 10.98 41.57
C GLY A 129 -6.42 12.12 40.85
N GLU A 130 -5.71 12.80 39.95
CA GLU A 130 -6.24 13.89 39.13
C GLU A 130 -7.36 13.40 38.19
N LEU A 131 -7.23 12.19 37.61
CA LEU A 131 -8.28 11.57 36.77
C LEU A 131 -9.56 11.29 37.59
N LYS A 132 -9.46 10.87 38.84
CA LYS A 132 -10.61 10.66 39.72
C LYS A 132 -11.32 11.99 40.05
N GLU A 133 -10.58 13.08 40.24
CA GLU A 133 -11.16 14.41 40.44
C GLU A 133 -11.91 14.88 39.18
N LEU A 134 -11.29 14.72 38.00
CA LEU A 134 -11.91 15.03 36.72
C LEU A 134 -13.15 14.16 36.42
N LEU A 135 -13.13 12.91 36.87
CA LEU A 135 -14.28 12.00 36.76
C LEU A 135 -15.43 12.52 37.64
N SER A 136 -15.14 12.87 38.92
CA SER A 136 -16.14 13.42 39.85
C SER A 136 -16.76 14.72 39.33
N GLU A 137 -15.94 15.59 38.71
CA GLU A 137 -16.42 16.81 38.09
C GLU A 137 -17.31 16.50 36.86
N ALA A 138 -16.93 15.52 36.04
CA ALA A 138 -17.71 15.10 34.86
C ALA A 138 -19.04 14.45 35.28
N GLU A 139 -19.08 13.71 36.38
CA GLU A 139 -20.30 13.13 36.97
C GLU A 139 -21.25 14.23 37.47
N ARG A 140 -20.73 15.24 38.19
CA ARG A 140 -21.52 16.40 38.63
C ARG A 140 -22.13 17.17 37.44
N LYS A 141 -21.37 17.34 36.37
CA LYS A 141 -21.83 18.01 35.13
C LYS A 141 -22.62 17.10 34.19
N LYS A 142 -22.82 15.83 34.54
CA LYS A 142 -23.55 14.82 33.76
C LYS A 142 -22.99 14.60 32.32
N HIS A 143 -21.68 14.73 32.15
CA HIS A 143 -21.00 14.56 30.83
C HIS A 143 -20.74 13.08 30.55
N LYS A 144 -21.76 12.33 30.12
CA LYS A 144 -21.75 10.87 29.94
C LYS A 144 -20.54 10.33 29.17
N ALA A 145 -20.11 10.99 28.10
CA ALA A 145 -19.00 10.52 27.28
C ALA A 145 -17.64 10.68 27.97
N ARG A 146 -17.42 11.80 28.68
CA ARG A 146 -16.20 12.01 29.50
C ARG A 146 -16.12 11.03 30.65
N ILE A 147 -17.25 10.75 31.32
CA ILE A 147 -17.32 9.75 32.39
C ILE A 147 -16.84 8.38 31.87
N ARG A 148 -17.35 7.93 30.73
CA ARG A 148 -16.93 6.66 30.11
C ARG A 148 -15.44 6.65 29.75
N LEU A 149 -14.92 7.76 29.20
CA LEU A 149 -13.52 7.89 28.86
C LEU A 149 -12.61 7.82 30.07
N TYR A 150 -12.90 8.61 31.14
CA TYR A 150 -12.05 8.64 32.32
C TYR A 150 -12.09 7.33 33.11
N LYS A 151 -13.25 6.65 33.20
CA LYS A 151 -13.34 5.31 33.77
C LYS A 151 -12.49 4.29 33.00
N ALA A 152 -12.58 4.30 31.71
CA ALA A 152 -11.79 3.38 30.86
C ALA A 152 -10.29 3.67 30.93
N LEU A 153 -9.86 4.95 31.04
CA LEU A 153 -8.46 5.31 31.22
C LEU A 153 -7.93 4.89 32.63
N LEU A 154 -8.74 5.03 33.68
CA LEU A 154 -8.38 4.55 35.01
C LEU A 154 -8.21 3.02 35.09
N GLU A 155 -9.02 2.28 34.32
CA GLU A 155 -8.98 0.82 34.30
C GLU A 155 -7.82 0.25 33.44
N ASN A 156 -7.53 0.89 32.31
CA ASN A 156 -6.65 0.31 31.29
C ASN A 156 -5.36 1.13 31.05
N GLY A 157 -5.23 2.32 31.61
CA GLY A 157 -4.09 3.23 31.44
C GLY A 157 -3.97 3.84 30.04
N ALA A 158 -4.06 3.02 28.99
CA ALA A 158 -4.00 3.43 27.60
C ALA A 158 -5.11 2.76 26.79
N LEU A 159 -5.73 3.49 25.85
CA LEU A 159 -6.90 3.03 25.11
C LEU A 159 -6.65 3.14 23.59
N PRO A 160 -6.80 2.05 22.80
CA PRO A 160 -6.76 2.13 21.35
C PRO A 160 -7.91 3.03 20.82
N PHE A 161 -7.58 4.09 20.10
CA PHE A 161 -8.55 5.10 19.63
C PHE A 161 -9.74 4.46 18.88
N ARG A 162 -9.48 3.48 18.01
CA ARG A 162 -10.51 2.83 17.22
C ARG A 162 -11.53 2.10 18.11
N LEU A 163 -11.08 1.31 19.06
CA LEU A 163 -11.95 0.58 19.99
C LEU A 163 -12.71 1.54 20.89
N THR A 164 -12.08 2.63 21.30
CA THR A 164 -12.68 3.68 22.13
C THR A 164 -13.78 4.43 21.38
N ALA A 165 -13.56 4.72 20.09
CA ALA A 165 -14.57 5.34 19.24
C ALA A 165 -15.77 4.41 19.02
N GLU A 166 -15.53 3.12 18.71
CA GLU A 166 -16.58 2.14 18.44
C GLU A 166 -17.39 1.78 19.72
N LYS A 167 -16.72 1.50 20.83
CA LYS A 167 -17.38 1.00 22.05
C LYS A 167 -17.90 2.11 22.97
N LEU A 168 -17.20 3.23 23.07
CA LEU A 168 -17.55 4.32 23.98
C LEU A 168 -18.22 5.51 23.28
N GLY A 169 -18.28 5.50 21.93
CA GLY A 169 -18.87 6.58 21.15
C GLY A 169 -18.06 7.90 21.26
N ILE A 170 -16.74 7.80 21.40
CA ILE A 170 -15.86 8.96 21.58
C ILE A 170 -15.33 9.40 20.23
N THR A 171 -15.53 10.67 19.88
CA THR A 171 -15.10 11.25 18.62
C THR A 171 -13.82 12.07 18.80
N GLY A 172 -13.04 12.24 17.71
CA GLY A 172 -11.85 13.10 17.72
C GLY A 172 -12.15 14.55 18.12
N ALA A 173 -13.33 15.05 17.80
CA ALA A 173 -13.78 16.38 18.22
C ALA A 173 -13.91 16.53 19.74
N MET A 174 -14.19 15.44 20.46
CA MET A 174 -14.25 15.44 21.92
C MET A 174 -12.87 15.36 22.56
N LEU A 175 -11.90 14.75 21.88
CA LEU A 175 -10.54 14.59 22.43
C LEU A 175 -9.72 15.87 22.30
N LYS A 176 -9.86 16.62 21.21
CA LYS A 176 -9.13 17.87 20.98
C LYS A 176 -9.13 18.84 22.18
N PRO A 177 -10.28 19.21 22.78
CA PRO A 177 -10.29 20.11 23.94
C PRO A 177 -9.63 19.51 25.17
N LEU A 178 -9.54 18.18 25.29
CA LEU A 178 -8.88 17.50 26.39
C LEU A 178 -7.36 17.42 26.18
N GLU A 179 -6.92 17.30 24.92
CA GLU A 179 -5.50 17.42 24.54
C GLU A 179 -4.99 18.85 24.79
N GLU A 180 -5.74 19.87 24.34
CA GLU A 180 -5.39 21.28 24.55
C GLU A 180 -5.28 21.64 26.03
N LYS A 181 -6.03 20.98 26.90
CA LYS A 181 -5.95 21.12 28.35
C LYS A 181 -4.87 20.27 29.00
N GLY A 182 -4.10 19.49 28.25
CA GLY A 182 -3.07 18.61 28.77
C GLY A 182 -3.60 17.50 29.69
N ILE A 183 -4.83 17.04 29.47
CA ILE A 183 -5.44 15.93 30.22
C ILE A 183 -5.06 14.58 29.65
N LEU A 184 -5.01 14.50 28.32
CA LEU A 184 -4.66 13.29 27.57
C LEU A 184 -3.84 13.63 26.34
N GLU A 185 -3.22 12.63 25.73
CA GLU A 185 -2.48 12.72 24.48
C GLU A 185 -2.92 11.58 23.55
N VAL A 186 -3.05 11.86 22.26
CA VAL A 186 -3.26 10.83 21.24
C VAL A 186 -1.93 10.53 20.58
N ARG A 187 -1.28 9.44 20.96
CA ARG A 187 -0.03 8.96 20.35
C ARG A 187 -0.33 8.13 19.13
N THR A 188 0.43 8.37 18.07
CA THR A 188 0.40 7.52 16.88
C THR A 188 1.60 6.59 16.94
N GLU A 189 1.36 5.29 17.09
CA GLU A 189 2.39 4.27 17.08
C GLU A 189 2.32 3.49 15.76
N THR A 190 3.46 3.34 15.12
CA THR A 190 3.61 2.54 13.92
C THR A 190 3.87 1.10 14.35
N LYS A 191 2.84 0.23 14.35
CA LYS A 191 3.03 -1.21 14.60
C LYS A 191 3.42 -1.92 13.32
N SER A 192 4.65 -2.44 13.29
CA SER A 192 5.04 -3.48 12.34
C SER A 192 4.29 -4.76 12.71
N ARG A 193 3.55 -5.35 11.79
CA ARG A 193 3.00 -6.70 11.97
C ARG A 193 4.15 -7.69 12.06
N ASP A 194 4.32 -8.28 13.22
CA ASP A 194 5.12 -9.48 13.40
C ASP A 194 4.20 -10.68 13.12
N PRO A 195 4.31 -11.36 11.97
CA PRO A 195 3.39 -12.45 11.61
C PRO A 195 3.51 -13.66 12.53
N VAL A 196 4.52 -13.71 13.40
CA VAL A 196 4.78 -14.84 14.30
C VAL A 196 4.01 -14.72 15.63
N LYS A 197 3.55 -13.51 16.00
CA LYS A 197 2.84 -13.30 17.28
C LYS A 197 1.34 -13.58 17.25
N ASP A 198 0.75 -13.79 16.08
CA ASP A 198 -0.70 -14.03 15.94
C ASP A 198 -1.11 -15.53 16.00
N TYR A 199 -0.18 -16.42 16.30
CA TYR A 199 -0.42 -17.88 16.41
C TYR A 199 -0.08 -18.41 17.83
N GLY A 200 -0.42 -17.65 18.85
CA GLY A 200 -0.32 -18.07 20.24
C GLY A 200 -1.70 -18.14 20.90
#